data_c1ca8ce08bdcd68fe2c3edba0480bb1c
#
_entry.id   c1ca8ce08bdcd68fe2c3edba0480bb1c
#
_cell.length_a   1.000
_cell.length_b   1.000
_cell.length_c   1.000
_cell.angle_alpha   90.00
_cell.angle_beta   90.00
_cell.angle_gamma   90.00
#
_symmetry.space_group_name_H-M   'P 1'
#
loop_
_entity.id
_entity.type
_entity.pdbx_description
1 polymer ?
#
loop_
_entity_poly.entity_id
_entity_poly.type
_entity_poly.pdbx_seq_one_letter_code
_entity_poly.pdbx_strand_id
1 'polypeptide(L)'
;LVLCYGGSGGSRKINDAMKLVVRNMVKDDVAFIFATGKSYYDEFISSIEDLNLKPYQRVVPYLEDMANALAASDLVIGSAGAISLAEITALGKPSIIIPKAYTAENHQEYNAKSIEKQGAGVAILEKNLTDVSLNDAVTRLLGNREELLEMANKSKEIGKPEAIDLIYDEILKIYNANNKEKLHKKESKKSKKEENTDTNVDLDKKEDTSSQGKVIGIKKK
;
A
#
# COMPACT_ATOMS: atom_id res chain seq x y z
N LEU A 1 -11.84 20.14 -2.38
CA LEU A 1 -10.73 19.71 -3.25
C LEU A 1 -11.02 18.32 -3.82
N VAL A 2 -10.95 18.15 -5.14
CA VAL A 2 -11.01 16.85 -5.82
C VAL A 2 -9.60 16.40 -6.15
N LEU A 3 -9.22 15.20 -5.73
CA LEU A 3 -7.95 14.56 -6.09
C LEU A 3 -8.22 13.45 -7.11
N CYS A 4 -7.52 13.48 -8.26
CA CYS A 4 -7.64 12.43 -9.27
C CYS A 4 -6.27 11.86 -9.65
N TYR A 5 -6.18 10.51 -9.75
CA TYR A 5 -4.98 9.82 -10.23
C TYR A 5 -5.27 8.42 -10.74
N GLY A 6 -4.55 7.99 -11.77
CA GLY A 6 -4.68 6.67 -12.40
C GLY A 6 -3.68 5.60 -11.90
N GLY A 7 -3.08 5.79 -10.69
CA GLY A 7 -1.95 5.01 -10.20
C GLY A 7 -0.61 5.61 -10.66
N SER A 8 0.54 5.01 -10.27
CA SER A 8 1.89 5.55 -10.49
C SER A 8 2.23 5.83 -11.96
N GLY A 9 1.74 5.03 -12.90
CA GLY A 9 1.94 5.22 -14.34
C GLY A 9 0.84 6.03 -15.04
N GLY A 10 -0.21 6.44 -14.33
CA GLY A 10 -1.40 7.03 -14.91
C GLY A 10 -2.36 5.99 -15.54
N SER A 11 -3.41 6.47 -16.16
CA SER A 11 -4.39 5.66 -16.88
C SER A 11 -4.98 6.45 -18.04
N ARG A 12 -4.76 6.00 -19.28
CA ARG A 12 -5.34 6.64 -20.46
C ARG A 12 -6.86 6.76 -20.36
N LYS A 13 -7.54 5.69 -19.93
CA LYS A 13 -9.00 5.67 -19.78
C LYS A 13 -9.52 6.72 -18.80
N ILE A 14 -8.88 6.83 -17.64
CA ILE A 14 -9.23 7.86 -16.65
C ILE A 14 -8.93 9.26 -17.22
N ASN A 15 -7.78 9.44 -17.86
CA ASN A 15 -7.41 10.73 -18.45
C ASN A 15 -8.41 11.17 -19.52
N ASP A 16 -8.83 10.27 -20.40
CA ASP A 16 -9.83 10.59 -21.41
C ASP A 16 -11.18 11.00 -20.79
N ALA A 17 -11.65 10.26 -19.79
CA ALA A 17 -12.89 10.58 -19.09
C ALA A 17 -12.78 11.90 -18.27
N MET A 18 -11.60 12.25 -17.77
CA MET A 18 -11.38 13.47 -16.98
C MET A 18 -11.42 14.76 -17.83
N LYS A 19 -11.36 14.72 -19.16
CA LYS A 19 -11.37 15.92 -20.02
C LYS A 19 -12.63 16.76 -19.80
N LEU A 20 -13.82 16.13 -19.79
CA LEU A 20 -15.08 16.81 -19.51
C LEU A 20 -15.18 17.24 -18.05
N VAL A 21 -14.76 16.39 -17.11
CA VAL A 21 -14.80 16.67 -15.67
C VAL A 21 -13.96 17.91 -15.35
N VAL A 22 -12.73 18.02 -15.88
CA VAL A 22 -11.85 19.16 -15.66
C VAL A 22 -12.48 20.44 -16.21
N ARG A 23 -13.07 20.42 -17.41
CA ARG A 23 -13.78 21.56 -18.01
C ARG A 23 -14.91 22.07 -17.12
N ASN A 24 -15.73 21.16 -16.59
CA ASN A 24 -16.83 21.52 -15.70
C ASN A 24 -16.32 22.01 -14.34
N MET A 25 -15.29 21.36 -13.73
CA MET A 25 -14.71 21.86 -12.50
C MET A 25 -14.09 23.24 -12.64
N VAL A 26 -13.48 23.57 -13.79
CA VAL A 26 -12.97 24.93 -14.05
C VAL A 26 -14.12 25.94 -14.13
N LYS A 27 -15.19 25.61 -14.87
CA LYS A 27 -16.39 26.43 -15.00
C LYS A 27 -17.08 26.71 -13.66
N ASP A 28 -17.18 25.68 -12.82
CA ASP A 28 -17.87 25.74 -11.53
C ASP A 28 -16.95 26.14 -10.38
N ASP A 29 -15.73 26.56 -10.70
CA ASP A 29 -14.71 27.04 -9.75
C ASP A 29 -14.32 26.03 -8.66
N VAL A 30 -14.28 24.75 -9.00
CA VAL A 30 -13.90 23.67 -8.08
C VAL A 30 -12.39 23.53 -8.02
N ALA A 31 -11.82 23.45 -6.83
CA ALA A 31 -10.41 23.15 -6.63
C ALA A 31 -10.11 21.65 -6.94
N PHE A 32 -9.04 21.40 -7.68
CA PHE A 32 -8.61 20.03 -7.97
C PHE A 32 -7.11 19.88 -8.14
N ILE A 33 -6.63 18.64 -7.91
CA ILE A 33 -5.30 18.17 -8.30
C ILE A 33 -5.50 16.89 -9.12
N PHE A 34 -5.03 16.90 -10.37
CA PHE A 34 -5.10 15.75 -11.25
C PHE A 34 -3.70 15.31 -11.70
N ALA A 35 -3.29 14.08 -11.29
CA ALA A 35 -2.05 13.45 -11.71
C ALA A 35 -2.30 12.52 -12.90
N THR A 36 -1.91 12.95 -14.08
CA THR A 36 -2.16 12.24 -15.35
C THR A 36 -1.27 11.02 -15.57
N GLY A 37 -0.09 10.98 -14.94
CA GLY A 37 1.04 10.14 -15.31
C GLY A 37 1.94 10.84 -16.33
N LYS A 38 3.27 10.68 -16.16
CA LYS A 38 4.28 11.37 -16.98
C LYS A 38 4.07 11.20 -18.50
N SER A 39 3.71 9.97 -18.92
CA SER A 39 3.54 9.63 -20.34
C SER A 39 2.30 10.24 -21.00
N TYR A 40 1.36 10.77 -20.23
CA TYR A 40 0.10 11.32 -20.74
C TYR A 40 -0.05 12.81 -20.49
N TYR A 41 0.88 13.42 -19.79
CA TYR A 41 0.76 14.80 -19.33
C TYR A 41 0.64 15.80 -20.49
N ASP A 42 1.57 15.75 -21.44
CA ASP A 42 1.61 16.69 -22.55
C ASP A 42 0.36 16.58 -23.43
N GLU A 43 -0.09 15.34 -23.74
CA GLU A 43 -1.32 15.09 -24.48
C GLU A 43 -2.54 15.67 -23.74
N PHE A 44 -2.60 15.47 -22.43
CA PHE A 44 -3.72 15.97 -21.63
C PHE A 44 -3.72 17.50 -21.56
N ILE A 45 -2.59 18.13 -21.28
CA ILE A 45 -2.46 19.61 -21.23
C ILE A 45 -2.88 20.22 -22.56
N SER A 46 -2.43 19.67 -23.70
CA SER A 46 -2.84 20.15 -25.02
C SER A 46 -4.36 20.04 -25.24
N SER A 47 -5.02 19.06 -24.64
CA SER A 47 -6.49 18.89 -24.77
C SER A 47 -7.31 19.90 -23.97
N ILE A 48 -6.69 20.66 -23.07
CA ILE A 48 -7.32 21.67 -22.20
C ILE A 48 -6.61 23.04 -22.30
N GLU A 49 -5.82 23.28 -23.34
CA GLU A 49 -5.04 24.54 -23.51
C GLU A 49 -5.92 25.80 -23.59
N ASP A 50 -7.21 25.61 -23.97
CA ASP A 50 -8.22 26.66 -24.01
C ASP A 50 -8.75 27.07 -22.63
N LEU A 51 -8.41 26.31 -21.57
CA LEU A 51 -8.86 26.58 -20.20
C LEU A 51 -7.89 27.49 -19.45
N ASN A 52 -8.42 28.46 -18.72
CA ASN A 52 -7.65 29.31 -17.82
C ASN A 52 -7.70 28.74 -16.39
N LEU A 53 -6.73 27.85 -16.07
CA LEU A 53 -6.66 27.23 -14.75
C LEU A 53 -6.20 28.22 -13.68
N LYS A 54 -6.89 28.22 -12.55
CA LYS A 54 -6.52 28.98 -11.36
C LYS A 54 -5.41 28.23 -10.56
N PRO A 55 -4.68 28.88 -9.63
CA PRO A 55 -3.59 28.24 -8.86
C PRO A 55 -3.97 26.99 -8.08
N TYR A 56 -5.25 26.84 -7.72
CA TYR A 56 -5.80 25.67 -7.01
C TYR A 56 -6.44 24.63 -7.95
N GLN A 57 -6.33 24.83 -9.26
CA GLN A 57 -6.79 23.91 -10.32
C GLN A 57 -5.55 23.38 -11.04
N ARG A 58 -5.04 22.24 -10.58
CA ARG A 58 -3.72 21.77 -10.97
C ARG A 58 -3.79 20.46 -11.73
N VAL A 59 -3.18 20.41 -12.90
CA VAL A 59 -2.84 19.19 -13.61
C VAL A 59 -1.34 18.99 -13.51
N VAL A 60 -0.90 17.82 -13.09
CA VAL A 60 0.52 17.49 -12.88
C VAL A 60 0.86 16.15 -13.53
N PRO A 61 2.10 15.98 -14.02
CA PRO A 61 2.53 14.69 -14.58
C PRO A 61 2.67 13.61 -13.50
N TYR A 62 3.01 14.02 -12.29
CA TYR A 62 3.17 13.16 -11.13
C TYR A 62 2.96 13.96 -9.85
N LEU A 63 2.44 13.32 -8.81
CA LEU A 63 2.22 13.93 -7.50
C LEU A 63 3.17 13.26 -6.49
N GLU A 64 4.16 14.02 -6.02
CA GLU A 64 5.15 13.51 -5.08
C GLU A 64 4.60 13.43 -3.65
N ASP A 65 3.82 14.41 -3.25
CA ASP A 65 3.21 14.49 -1.91
C ASP A 65 1.76 13.99 -1.92
N MET A 66 1.59 12.69 -2.19
CA MET A 66 0.29 12.03 -2.24
C MET A 66 -0.42 12.05 -0.88
N ALA A 67 0.31 11.89 0.21
CA ALA A 67 -0.27 11.80 1.56
C ALA A 67 -0.99 13.09 1.94
N ASN A 68 -0.37 14.26 1.76
CA ASN A 68 -0.98 15.54 2.04
C ASN A 68 -2.13 15.85 1.07
N ALA A 69 -2.02 15.49 -0.20
CA ALA A 69 -3.10 15.68 -1.17
C ALA A 69 -4.33 14.83 -0.84
N LEU A 70 -4.14 13.56 -0.44
CA LEU A 70 -5.20 12.68 0.04
C LEU A 70 -5.83 13.27 1.32
N ALA A 71 -5.01 13.68 2.28
CA ALA A 71 -5.52 14.27 3.53
C ALA A 71 -6.36 15.54 3.28
N ALA A 72 -5.97 16.38 2.33
CA ALA A 72 -6.66 17.61 1.99
C ALA A 72 -7.91 17.41 1.09
N SER A 73 -8.07 16.26 0.46
CA SER A 73 -9.16 16.04 -0.50
C SER A 73 -10.51 15.81 0.17
N ASP A 74 -11.58 16.26 -0.50
CA ASP A 74 -12.99 16.01 -0.14
C ASP A 74 -13.56 14.85 -0.97
N LEU A 75 -13.01 14.60 -2.16
CA LEU A 75 -13.38 13.50 -3.05
C LEU A 75 -12.13 12.99 -3.76
N VAL A 76 -11.96 11.67 -3.80
CA VAL A 76 -10.87 11.01 -4.52
C VAL A 76 -11.41 10.27 -5.72
N ILE A 77 -10.78 10.44 -6.89
CA ILE A 77 -11.04 9.67 -8.12
C ILE A 77 -9.78 8.86 -8.42
N GLY A 78 -9.87 7.54 -8.40
CA GLY A 78 -8.68 6.73 -8.55
C GLY A 78 -8.90 5.30 -9.04
N SER A 79 -7.80 4.60 -9.32
CA SER A 79 -7.83 3.18 -9.63
C SER A 79 -8.02 2.32 -8.36
N ALA A 80 -8.46 1.07 -8.53
CA ALA A 80 -8.77 0.15 -7.44
C ALA A 80 -7.55 -0.67 -6.96
N GLY A 81 -6.34 -0.06 -6.95
CA GLY A 81 -5.16 -0.70 -6.39
C GLY A 81 -5.28 -0.86 -4.86
N ALA A 82 -4.85 -1.99 -4.32
CA ALA A 82 -5.03 -2.31 -2.90
C ALA A 82 -4.41 -1.26 -1.95
N ILE A 83 -3.19 -0.77 -2.27
CA ILE A 83 -2.52 0.26 -1.46
C ILE A 83 -3.31 1.57 -1.51
N SER A 84 -3.74 2.01 -2.71
CA SER A 84 -4.53 3.25 -2.85
C SER A 84 -5.84 3.18 -2.06
N LEU A 85 -6.53 2.04 -2.10
CA LEU A 85 -7.77 1.86 -1.34
C LEU A 85 -7.51 1.83 0.17
N ALA A 86 -6.42 1.21 0.62
CA ALA A 86 -6.03 1.23 2.03
C ALA A 86 -5.77 2.66 2.52
N GLU A 87 -5.07 3.49 1.74
CA GLU A 87 -4.80 4.90 2.05
C GLU A 87 -6.09 5.74 2.06
N ILE A 88 -6.95 5.58 1.05
CA ILE A 88 -8.25 6.27 0.94
C ILE A 88 -9.12 5.95 2.16
N THR A 89 -9.25 4.67 2.51
CA THR A 89 -10.11 4.25 3.62
C THR A 89 -9.52 4.58 4.98
N ALA A 90 -8.21 4.48 5.17
CA ALA A 90 -7.55 4.89 6.41
C ALA A 90 -7.77 6.38 6.73
N LEU A 91 -7.86 7.22 5.68
CA LEU A 91 -8.16 8.64 5.81
C LEU A 91 -9.67 8.97 5.77
N GLY A 92 -10.52 7.96 5.60
CA GLY A 92 -11.97 8.15 5.55
C GLY A 92 -12.42 9.03 4.37
N LYS A 93 -11.84 8.84 3.17
CA LYS A 93 -12.15 9.69 2.03
C LYS A 93 -13.27 9.10 1.17
N PRO A 94 -14.27 9.91 0.77
CA PRO A 94 -15.21 9.53 -0.29
C PRO A 94 -14.47 9.28 -1.58
N SER A 95 -14.91 8.29 -2.37
CA SER A 95 -14.17 7.97 -3.58
C SER A 95 -15.03 7.50 -4.76
N ILE A 96 -14.57 7.83 -5.98
CA ILE A 96 -14.99 7.20 -7.23
C ILE A 96 -13.86 6.28 -7.66
N ILE A 97 -14.13 4.99 -7.66
CA ILE A 97 -13.15 3.95 -7.91
C ILE A 97 -13.30 3.40 -9.32
N ILE A 98 -12.24 3.48 -10.12
CA ILE A 98 -12.21 3.02 -11.50
C ILE A 98 -11.23 1.86 -11.60
N PRO A 99 -11.70 0.60 -11.49
CA PRO A 99 -10.84 -0.56 -11.58
C PRO A 99 -10.26 -0.68 -12.98
N LYS A 100 -8.93 -0.92 -13.09
CA LYS A 100 -8.29 -1.22 -14.37
C LYS A 100 -8.77 -2.58 -14.88
N ALA A 101 -9.21 -2.63 -16.13
CA ALA A 101 -9.47 -3.89 -16.82
C ALA A 101 -8.15 -4.68 -17.02
N TYR A 102 -8.28 -6.00 -17.19
CA TYR A 102 -7.16 -6.90 -17.49
C TYR A 102 -6.06 -6.97 -16.40
N THR A 103 -6.44 -6.75 -15.14
CA THR A 103 -5.58 -7.10 -14.01
C THR A 103 -5.67 -8.60 -13.72
N ALA A 104 -4.60 -9.19 -13.17
CA ALA A 104 -4.61 -10.60 -12.80
C ALA A 104 -5.87 -10.93 -11.99
N GLU A 105 -6.60 -11.98 -12.37
CA GLU A 105 -7.83 -12.44 -11.69
C GLU A 105 -8.89 -11.36 -11.43
N ASN A 106 -8.89 -10.24 -12.17
CA ASN A 106 -9.80 -9.11 -11.99
C ASN A 106 -9.83 -8.53 -10.56
N HIS A 107 -8.75 -8.68 -9.79
CA HIS A 107 -8.72 -8.27 -8.38
C HIS A 107 -9.12 -6.81 -8.16
N GLN A 108 -8.83 -5.89 -9.11
CA GLN A 108 -9.25 -4.50 -8.98
C GLN A 108 -10.76 -4.33 -9.04
N GLU A 109 -11.46 -5.12 -9.87
CA GLU A 109 -12.93 -5.07 -9.94
C GLU A 109 -13.54 -5.56 -8.62
N TYR A 110 -13.01 -6.63 -8.03
CA TYR A 110 -13.44 -7.10 -6.70
C TYR A 110 -13.22 -6.05 -5.62
N ASN A 111 -12.06 -5.40 -5.62
CA ASN A 111 -11.74 -4.33 -4.69
C ASN A 111 -12.73 -3.18 -4.81
N ALA A 112 -12.99 -2.68 -6.02
CA ALA A 112 -13.92 -1.58 -6.26
C ALA A 112 -15.34 -1.92 -5.80
N LYS A 113 -15.84 -3.10 -6.17
CA LYS A 113 -17.17 -3.59 -5.74
C LYS A 113 -17.27 -3.76 -4.22
N SER A 114 -16.18 -4.15 -3.54
CA SER A 114 -16.16 -4.25 -2.10
C SER A 114 -16.33 -2.89 -1.43
N ILE A 115 -15.65 -1.86 -1.91
CA ILE A 115 -15.78 -0.48 -1.43
C ILE A 115 -17.21 0.04 -1.66
N GLU A 116 -17.75 -0.17 -2.87
CA GLU A 116 -19.10 0.26 -3.23
C GLU A 116 -20.17 -0.44 -2.37
N LYS A 117 -20.07 -1.76 -2.18
CA LYS A 117 -21.00 -2.53 -1.33
C LYS A 117 -21.05 -2.03 0.10
N GLN A 118 -19.97 -1.47 0.61
CA GLN A 118 -19.87 -0.92 1.96
C GLN A 118 -20.29 0.56 2.02
N GLY A 119 -20.70 1.16 0.89
CA GLY A 119 -21.10 2.56 0.82
C GLY A 119 -19.94 3.55 0.96
N ALA A 120 -18.70 3.08 0.85
CA ALA A 120 -17.50 3.90 1.02
C ALA A 120 -17.02 4.56 -0.29
N GLY A 121 -17.67 4.27 -1.42
CA GLY A 121 -17.34 4.81 -2.72
C GLY A 121 -18.32 4.38 -3.80
N VAL A 122 -18.14 4.96 -5.00
CA VAL A 122 -18.86 4.60 -6.22
C VAL A 122 -17.89 3.87 -7.16
N ALA A 123 -18.28 2.70 -7.67
CA ALA A 123 -17.45 1.95 -8.62
C ALA A 123 -17.93 2.22 -10.05
N ILE A 124 -17.04 2.71 -10.92
CA ILE A 124 -17.28 2.83 -12.35
C ILE A 124 -16.34 1.86 -13.07
N LEU A 125 -16.88 0.74 -13.56
CA LEU A 125 -16.09 -0.23 -14.30
C LEU A 125 -15.55 0.39 -15.59
N GLU A 126 -14.33 0.07 -15.97
CA GLU A 126 -13.64 0.66 -17.13
C GLU A 126 -14.45 0.52 -18.44
N LYS A 127 -15.24 -0.55 -18.58
CA LYS A 127 -16.16 -0.75 -19.75
C LYS A 127 -17.34 0.23 -19.78
N ASN A 128 -17.70 0.80 -18.64
CA ASN A 128 -18.79 1.77 -18.49
C ASN A 128 -18.26 3.20 -18.32
N LEU A 129 -16.93 3.36 -18.27
CA LEU A 129 -16.29 4.65 -18.08
C LEU A 129 -16.36 5.46 -19.38
N THR A 130 -17.06 6.57 -19.30
CA THR A 130 -17.10 7.62 -20.31
C THR A 130 -16.86 8.97 -19.62
N ASP A 131 -16.57 10.01 -20.39
CA ASP A 131 -16.49 11.39 -19.89
C ASP A 131 -17.80 11.83 -19.23
N VAL A 132 -18.94 11.47 -19.81
CA VAL A 132 -20.26 11.76 -19.26
C VAL A 132 -20.50 10.99 -17.96
N SER A 133 -20.27 9.67 -17.93
CA SER A 133 -20.55 8.86 -16.73
C SER A 133 -19.70 9.29 -15.54
N LEU A 134 -18.44 9.66 -15.76
CA LEU A 134 -17.57 10.17 -14.70
C LEU A 134 -18.01 11.57 -14.27
N ASN A 135 -18.31 12.45 -15.23
CA ASN A 135 -18.78 13.80 -14.93
C ASN A 135 -20.09 13.80 -14.10
N ASP A 136 -21.04 12.96 -14.45
CA ASP A 136 -22.32 12.84 -13.73
C ASP A 136 -22.09 12.37 -12.28
N ALA A 137 -21.22 11.38 -12.09
CA ALA A 137 -20.87 10.91 -10.76
C ALA A 137 -20.19 12.00 -9.91
N VAL A 138 -19.24 12.75 -10.49
CA VAL A 138 -18.55 13.86 -9.82
C VAL A 138 -19.53 14.97 -9.47
N THR A 139 -20.35 15.42 -10.44
CA THR A 139 -21.33 16.49 -10.25
C THR A 139 -22.35 16.14 -9.18
N ARG A 140 -22.87 14.91 -9.19
CA ARG A 140 -23.82 14.41 -8.19
C ARG A 140 -23.21 14.45 -6.78
N LEU A 141 -22.00 13.91 -6.63
CA LEU A 141 -21.35 13.85 -5.30
C LEU A 141 -20.96 15.23 -4.80
N LEU A 142 -20.42 16.11 -5.64
CA LEU A 142 -20.07 17.48 -5.23
C LEU A 142 -21.32 18.31 -4.91
N GLY A 143 -22.46 18.03 -5.55
CA GLY A 143 -23.74 18.65 -5.28
C GLY A 143 -24.49 18.13 -4.05
N ASN A 144 -24.03 17.01 -3.46
CA ASN A 144 -24.69 16.36 -2.31
C ASN A 144 -23.72 16.16 -1.14
N ARG A 145 -23.60 17.19 -0.30
CA ARG A 145 -22.68 17.15 0.86
C ARG A 145 -23.04 16.05 1.86
N GLU A 146 -24.32 15.72 2.02
CA GLU A 146 -24.76 14.68 2.94
C GLU A 146 -24.28 13.31 2.49
N GLU A 147 -24.42 12.99 1.21
CA GLU A 147 -23.92 11.76 0.59
C GLU A 147 -22.39 11.64 0.72
N LEU A 148 -21.65 12.73 0.49
CA LEU A 148 -20.19 12.74 0.70
C LEU A 148 -19.82 12.45 2.15
N LEU A 149 -20.51 13.03 3.12
CA LEU A 149 -20.24 12.80 4.55
C LEU A 149 -20.56 11.36 4.96
N GLU A 150 -21.68 10.82 4.49
CA GLU A 150 -22.03 9.42 4.75
C GLU A 150 -20.97 8.48 4.16
N MET A 151 -20.58 8.70 2.91
CA MET A 151 -19.53 7.94 2.24
C MET A 151 -18.18 8.04 2.98
N ALA A 152 -17.81 9.22 3.49
CA ALA A 152 -16.60 9.43 4.29
C ALA A 152 -16.63 8.62 5.60
N ASN A 153 -17.76 8.61 6.29
CA ASN A 153 -17.94 7.82 7.51
C ASN A 153 -17.80 6.32 7.22
N LYS A 154 -18.45 5.82 6.16
CA LYS A 154 -18.32 4.43 5.72
C LYS A 154 -16.90 4.06 5.33
N SER A 155 -16.21 4.95 4.62
CA SER A 155 -14.81 4.78 4.28
C SER A 155 -13.94 4.66 5.53
N LYS A 156 -14.16 5.50 6.53
CA LYS A 156 -13.44 5.46 7.80
C LYS A 156 -13.72 4.19 8.63
N GLU A 157 -14.97 3.70 8.62
CA GLU A 157 -15.36 2.47 9.32
C GLU A 157 -14.60 1.22 8.83
N ILE A 158 -14.31 1.16 7.53
CA ILE A 158 -13.59 0.02 6.91
C ILE A 158 -12.07 0.21 6.86
N GLY A 159 -11.59 1.42 7.10
CA GLY A 159 -10.17 1.74 7.15
C GLY A 159 -9.43 1.04 8.28
N LYS A 160 -8.15 0.80 8.09
CA LYS A 160 -7.26 0.14 9.06
C LYS A 160 -6.00 0.99 9.25
N PRO A 161 -6.09 2.19 9.85
CA PRO A 161 -4.92 3.05 10.05
C PRO A 161 -3.85 2.40 10.95
N GLU A 162 -4.26 1.50 11.85
CA GLU A 162 -3.39 0.75 12.77
C GLU A 162 -2.75 -0.51 12.14
N ALA A 163 -2.91 -0.75 10.84
CA ALA A 163 -2.46 -1.98 10.19
C ALA A 163 -0.95 -2.24 10.36
N ILE A 164 -0.12 -1.19 10.38
CA ILE A 164 1.33 -1.32 10.55
C ILE A 164 1.65 -1.87 11.93
N ASP A 165 1.02 -1.36 12.98
CA ASP A 165 1.24 -1.80 14.36
C ASP A 165 0.81 -3.26 14.55
N LEU A 166 -0.36 -3.63 13.99
CA LEU A 166 -0.85 -5.01 14.03
C LEU A 166 0.10 -5.99 13.33
N ILE A 167 0.61 -5.62 12.16
CA ILE A 167 1.59 -6.43 11.42
C ILE A 167 2.90 -6.55 12.20
N TYR A 168 3.39 -5.45 12.76
CA TYR A 168 4.60 -5.42 13.57
C TYR A 168 4.49 -6.34 14.80
N ASP A 169 3.39 -6.27 15.53
CA ASP A 169 3.14 -7.12 16.68
C ASP A 169 3.12 -8.61 16.32
N GLU A 170 2.51 -8.96 15.17
CA GLU A 170 2.49 -10.34 14.69
C GLU A 170 3.88 -10.85 14.30
N ILE A 171 4.69 -10.02 13.65
CA ILE A 171 6.09 -10.32 13.35
C ILE A 171 6.89 -10.55 14.64
N LEU A 172 6.70 -9.72 15.66
CA LEU A 172 7.36 -9.88 16.95
C LEU A 172 6.96 -11.18 17.66
N LYS A 173 5.68 -11.57 17.61
CA LYS A 173 5.23 -12.85 18.18
C LYS A 173 5.93 -14.03 17.52
N ILE A 174 5.97 -14.06 16.19
CA ILE A 174 6.65 -15.11 15.40
C ILE A 174 8.16 -15.14 15.72
N TYR A 175 8.79 -13.98 15.74
CA TYR A 175 10.24 -13.86 16.05
C TYR A 175 10.56 -14.41 17.43
N ASN A 176 9.78 -14.03 18.45
CA ASN A 176 9.98 -14.45 19.84
C ASN A 176 9.71 -15.96 20.02
N ALA A 177 8.67 -16.51 19.36
CA ALA A 177 8.41 -17.94 19.38
C ALA A 177 9.57 -18.75 18.81
N ASN A 178 10.09 -18.35 17.65
CA ASN A 178 11.22 -19.00 16.99
C ASN A 178 12.53 -18.92 17.82
N ASN A 179 12.74 -17.83 18.55
CA ASN A 179 13.92 -17.69 19.41
C ASN A 179 13.81 -18.55 20.68
N LYS A 180 12.62 -18.67 21.29
CA LYS A 180 12.39 -19.60 22.41
C LYS A 180 12.67 -21.05 22.01
N GLU A 181 12.21 -21.50 20.83
CA GLU A 181 12.52 -22.83 20.32
C GLU A 181 14.02 -23.07 20.09
N LYS A 182 14.75 -22.05 19.59
CA LYS A 182 16.20 -22.16 19.40
C LYS A 182 16.95 -22.25 20.73
N LEU A 183 16.49 -21.54 21.76
CA LEU A 183 17.06 -21.61 23.11
C LEU A 183 16.82 -22.99 23.73
N HIS A 184 15.60 -23.50 23.69
CA HIS A 184 15.27 -24.85 24.18
C HIS A 184 16.04 -25.95 23.43
N LYS A 185 16.22 -25.85 22.11
CA LYS A 185 17.06 -26.79 21.34
C LYS A 185 18.55 -26.71 21.68
N LYS A 186 19.06 -25.55 22.10
CA LYS A 186 20.43 -25.41 22.56
C LYS A 186 20.62 -26.00 23.96
N GLU A 187 19.69 -25.74 24.85
CA GLU A 187 19.72 -26.29 26.24
C GLU A 187 19.58 -27.80 26.25
N SER A 188 18.67 -28.38 25.46
CA SER A 188 18.53 -29.82 25.33
C SER A 188 19.72 -30.52 24.67
N LYS A 189 20.49 -29.84 23.81
CA LYS A 189 21.74 -30.35 23.25
C LYS A 189 22.90 -30.27 24.25
N LYS A 190 22.87 -29.29 25.15
CA LYS A 190 23.90 -29.12 26.22
C LYS A 190 23.73 -30.16 27.28
N SER A 191 22.51 -30.42 27.78
CA SER A 191 22.20 -31.45 28.74
C SER A 191 22.54 -32.87 28.24
N LYS A 192 22.24 -33.18 26.95
CA LYS A 192 22.62 -34.47 26.33
C LYS A 192 24.14 -34.64 26.14
N LYS A 193 24.89 -33.54 26.10
CA LYS A 193 26.37 -33.59 26.00
C LYS A 193 27.02 -33.79 27.36
N GLU A 194 26.43 -33.26 28.43
CA GLU A 194 26.86 -33.42 29.83
C GLU A 194 26.53 -34.85 30.34
N GLU A 195 25.39 -35.43 29.99
CA GLU A 195 25.05 -36.83 30.31
C GLU A 195 25.97 -37.86 29.62
N ASN A 196 26.48 -37.57 28.42
CA ASN A 196 27.43 -38.46 27.72
C ASN A 196 28.90 -38.31 28.16
N THR A 197 29.22 -37.31 28.99
CA THR A 197 30.57 -37.16 29.57
C THR A 197 30.72 -37.83 30.92
N ASP A 198 29.64 -38.10 31.66
CA ASP A 198 29.68 -38.81 32.94
C ASP A 198 29.67 -40.34 32.84
N THR A 199 29.47 -40.93 31.65
CA THR A 199 29.48 -42.38 31.42
C THR A 199 30.81 -42.94 30.95
N ASN A 200 31.89 -42.13 30.87
CA ASN A 200 33.20 -42.58 30.38
C ASN A 200 34.33 -42.35 31.41
N VAL A 201 34.04 -42.46 32.71
CA VAL A 201 35.07 -42.53 33.72
C VAL A 201 34.83 -43.79 34.54
N ASP A 202 35.20 -44.93 34.01
CA ASP A 202 35.75 -46.09 34.75
C ASP A 202 36.06 -47.17 33.71
N LEU A 203 37.35 -47.40 33.51
CA LEU A 203 38.05 -48.63 33.12
C LEU A 203 39.29 -48.26 32.28
N ASP A 204 40.40 -48.11 32.95
CA ASP A 204 41.68 -48.79 32.64
C ASP A 204 42.83 -48.17 33.47
N LYS A 205 43.07 -48.76 34.64
CA LYS A 205 44.37 -48.77 35.25
C LYS A 205 45.05 -50.03 34.83
N LYS A 206 46.09 -49.93 33.99
CA LYS A 206 47.31 -50.76 34.09
C LYS A 206 48.41 -50.19 33.19
N GLU A 207 49.47 -49.74 33.88
CA GLU A 207 50.90 -49.93 33.60
C GLU A 207 51.35 -50.00 32.11
N ASP A 208 52.25 -49.10 31.68
CA ASP A 208 53.69 -49.42 31.75
C ASP A 208 54.56 -48.23 31.34
N THR A 209 55.73 -48.26 31.87
CA THR A 209 56.90 -47.38 31.82
C THR A 209 57.49 -47.17 30.45
N SER A 210 58.04 -46.00 30.21
CA SER A 210 59.40 -45.73 29.73
C SER A 210 59.55 -44.69 28.62
N SER A 211 60.40 -43.76 28.94
CA SER A 211 61.44 -43.10 28.18
C SER A 211 61.15 -42.02 27.15
N GLN A 212 61.69 -40.87 27.54
CA GLN A 212 62.58 -39.97 26.77
C GLN A 212 62.01 -39.30 25.49
N GLY A 213 61.77 -38.01 25.54
CA GLY A 213 62.79 -37.00 25.14
C GLY A 213 62.55 -36.44 23.74
N LYS A 214 62.23 -35.23 23.65
CA LYS A 214 62.98 -34.16 23.01
C LYS A 214 62.15 -32.91 22.72
N VAL A 215 62.70 -31.86 23.15
CA VAL A 215 62.46 -30.44 22.96
C VAL A 215 62.58 -29.99 21.49
N ILE A 216 62.06 -28.81 21.24
CA ILE A 216 62.30 -27.82 20.16
C ILE A 216 61.00 -27.67 19.30
N GLY A 217 60.46 -26.48 19.11
CA GLY A 217 60.74 -25.07 19.29
C GLY A 217 59.99 -24.26 18.29
N ILE A 218 59.32 -23.22 18.77
CA ILE A 218 59.14 -21.87 18.20
C ILE A 218 59.03 -21.70 16.65
N LYS A 219 57.97 -21.09 16.12
CA LYS A 219 57.95 -19.68 15.69
C LYS A 219 56.60 -19.24 15.11
N LYS A 220 56.21 -18.03 15.52
CA LYS A 220 55.28 -17.11 14.89
C LYS A 220 55.48 -16.89 13.39
N LYS A 221 54.36 -16.80 12.70
CA LYS A 221 54.06 -15.61 11.93
C LYS A 221 52.56 -15.51 11.79
#